data_4d6dd27b8f109ea6b831ee8eedee2c39
#
_entry.id   4d6dd27b8f109ea6b831ee8eedee2c39
#
_cell.length_a   1.000
_cell.length_b   1.000
_cell.length_c   1.000
_cell.angle_alpha   90.00
_cell.angle_beta   90.00
_cell.angle_gamma   90.00
#
_symmetry.space_group_name_H-M   'P 1'
#
loop_
_entity.id
_entity.type
_entity.pdbx_description
1 polymer ?
#
loop_
_entity_poly.entity_id
_entity_poly.type
_entity_poly.pdbx_seq_one_letter_code
_entity_poly.pdbx_strand_id
1 'polypeptide(L)'
;MTVGDVLEDLPPAASPLDTPAVANHVDITPPRDRERISYVLEGEWLSKSKAPPEIVQRLTPKDSTKFRRLDRGKPSLTLRCGETLYHPVENRYLTPREAARIQGFPDSYVFTGPIRRRTGVVPNLDQHRQVANAVPPPLARAVAQSLRTSLCL
;
A
#
# COMPACT_ATOMS: atom_id res chain seq x y z
N MET A 1 -17.01 -2.13 -0.53
CA MET A 1 -15.88 -2.19 0.42
C MET A 1 -14.93 -1.06 0.11
N THR A 2 -14.73 -0.17 1.05
CA THR A 2 -13.85 1.01 0.95
C THR A 2 -12.50 0.73 1.62
N VAL A 3 -11.53 1.64 1.44
CA VAL A 3 -10.24 1.55 2.14
C VAL A 3 -10.46 1.61 3.67
N GLY A 4 -11.37 2.46 4.13
CA GLY A 4 -11.71 2.55 5.55
C GLY A 4 -12.18 1.22 6.11
N ASP A 5 -13.14 0.57 5.43
CA ASP A 5 -13.72 -0.69 5.88
C ASP A 5 -12.67 -1.80 6.13
N VAL A 6 -11.59 -1.83 5.37
CA VAL A 6 -10.56 -2.87 5.48
C VAL A 6 -9.41 -2.53 6.42
N LEU A 7 -9.29 -1.27 6.82
CA LEU A 7 -8.21 -0.81 7.70
C LEU A 7 -8.67 -0.49 9.13
N GLU A 8 -9.97 -0.36 9.37
CA GLU A 8 -10.56 0.17 10.61
C GLU A 8 -10.13 -0.57 11.88
N ASP A 9 -10.01 -1.89 11.81
CA ASP A 9 -9.71 -2.74 12.96
C ASP A 9 -8.21 -3.07 13.12
N LEU A 10 -7.33 -2.50 12.28
CA LEU A 10 -5.89 -2.67 12.45
C LEU A 10 -5.39 -1.86 13.65
N PRO A 11 -4.55 -2.45 14.52
CA PRO A 11 -3.87 -1.70 15.56
C PRO A 11 -2.91 -0.68 14.91
N PRO A 12 -2.35 0.27 15.67
CA PRO A 12 -1.31 1.16 15.18
C PRO A 12 -0.13 0.38 14.59
N ALA A 13 0.41 0.86 13.46
CA ALA A 13 1.58 0.23 12.85
C ALA A 13 2.79 0.34 13.78
N ALA A 14 3.51 -0.76 13.94
CA ALA A 14 4.71 -0.81 14.75
C ALA A 14 5.84 0.01 14.14
N SER A 15 6.77 0.49 14.96
CA SER A 15 8.04 1.04 14.48
C SER A 15 8.95 -0.08 13.96
N PRO A 16 9.99 0.25 13.14
CA PRO A 16 10.90 -0.77 12.61
C PRO A 16 11.69 -1.56 13.67
N LEU A 17 11.74 -1.06 14.89
CA LEU A 17 12.47 -1.69 16.01
C LEU A 17 11.56 -2.55 16.90
N ASP A 18 10.25 -2.42 16.72
CA ASP A 18 9.26 -3.10 17.55
C ASP A 18 8.71 -4.34 16.87
N THR A 19 8.22 -5.27 17.68
CA THR A 19 7.46 -6.43 17.16
C THR A 19 6.03 -6.00 16.85
N PRO A 20 5.56 -6.12 15.60
CA PRO A 20 4.21 -5.72 15.26
C PRO A 20 3.17 -6.67 15.87
N ALA A 21 2.06 -6.13 16.36
CA ALA A 21 0.92 -6.92 16.84
C ALA A 21 0.28 -7.75 15.72
N VAL A 22 0.33 -7.25 14.49
CA VAL A 22 -0.09 -7.98 13.28
C VAL A 22 1.08 -8.08 12.32
N ALA A 23 1.37 -9.28 11.82
CA ALA A 23 2.50 -9.52 10.92
C ALA A 23 2.48 -8.62 9.69
N ASN A 24 3.65 -8.11 9.28
CA ASN A 24 3.84 -7.18 8.17
C ASN A 24 3.23 -5.77 8.37
N HIS A 25 2.82 -5.43 9.61
CA HIS A 25 2.24 -4.12 9.93
C HIS A 25 3.28 -3.21 10.59
N VAL A 26 4.30 -2.82 9.84
CA VAL A 26 5.42 -1.99 10.29
C VAL A 26 5.54 -0.75 9.43
N ASP A 27 5.61 0.41 10.07
CA ASP A 27 5.78 1.70 9.40
C ASP A 27 7.27 2.05 9.23
N ILE A 28 7.71 2.07 7.99
CA ILE A 28 9.09 2.42 7.59
C ILE A 28 9.19 3.81 6.95
N THR A 29 8.21 4.67 7.16
CA THR A 29 8.18 5.99 6.52
C THR A 29 9.27 6.90 7.06
N PRO A 30 10.20 7.38 6.21
CA PRO A 30 11.23 8.31 6.66
C PRO A 30 10.63 9.64 7.14
N PRO A 31 11.26 10.33 8.10
CA PRO A 31 10.79 11.63 8.61
C PRO A 31 10.55 12.66 7.51
N ARG A 32 11.49 12.76 6.55
CA ARG A 32 11.36 13.65 5.38
C ARG A 32 10.10 13.37 4.54
N ASP A 33 9.72 12.10 4.42
CA ASP A 33 8.55 11.74 3.62
C ASP A 33 7.27 11.99 4.40
N ARG A 34 7.27 11.92 5.74
CA ARG A 34 6.12 12.31 6.58
C ARG A 34 5.76 13.77 6.42
N GLU A 35 6.75 14.66 6.41
CA GLU A 35 6.55 16.07 6.12
C GLU A 35 5.90 16.26 4.74
N ARG A 36 6.43 15.63 3.71
CA ARG A 36 5.85 15.70 2.36
C ARG A 36 4.42 15.19 2.30
N ILE A 37 4.11 14.09 3.00
CA ILE A 37 2.79 13.49 3.05
C ILE A 37 1.78 14.42 3.75
N SER A 38 2.22 15.21 4.74
CA SER A 38 1.33 16.11 5.48
C SER A 38 0.65 17.17 4.61
N TYR A 39 1.24 17.50 3.46
CA TYR A 39 0.65 18.45 2.50
C TYR A 39 -0.38 17.81 1.55
N VAL A 40 -0.51 16.49 1.55
CA VAL A 40 -1.43 15.78 0.65
C VAL A 40 -2.72 15.46 1.39
N LEU A 41 -3.82 16.06 0.96
CA LEU A 41 -5.13 15.77 1.53
C LEU A 41 -5.64 14.38 1.13
N GLU A 42 -6.58 13.86 1.89
CA GLU A 42 -7.21 12.57 1.63
C GLU A 42 -7.79 12.52 0.21
N GLY A 43 -7.46 11.47 -0.54
CA GLY A 43 -7.89 11.32 -1.93
C GLY A 43 -7.10 12.13 -2.96
N GLU A 44 -6.11 12.93 -2.56
CA GLU A 44 -5.35 13.81 -3.45
C GLU A 44 -3.96 13.26 -3.82
N TRP A 45 -3.35 13.92 -4.81
CA TRP A 45 -1.97 13.70 -5.26
C TRP A 45 -1.04 14.79 -4.75
N LEU A 46 0.20 14.44 -4.48
CA LEU A 46 1.23 15.43 -4.12
C LEU A 46 1.39 16.54 -5.19
N SER A 47 1.30 16.18 -6.47
CA SER A 47 1.40 17.14 -7.58
C SER A 47 0.28 18.18 -7.62
N LYS A 48 -0.82 17.93 -6.93
CA LYS A 48 -1.97 18.84 -6.82
C LYS A 48 -2.13 19.45 -5.42
N SER A 49 -1.23 19.10 -4.50
CA SER A 49 -1.27 19.56 -3.12
C SER A 49 -0.76 21.00 -3.00
N LYS A 50 -1.00 21.60 -1.84
CA LYS A 50 -0.44 22.90 -1.46
C LYS A 50 0.97 22.80 -0.88
N ALA A 51 1.73 21.77 -1.26
CA ALA A 51 3.11 21.59 -0.81
C ALA A 51 4.00 22.75 -1.32
N PRO A 52 5.03 23.12 -0.55
CA PRO A 52 6.00 24.14 -0.95
C PRO A 52 6.65 23.83 -2.30
N PRO A 53 7.02 24.86 -3.09
CA PRO A 53 7.60 24.67 -4.42
C PRO A 53 8.83 23.75 -4.43
N GLU A 54 9.68 23.81 -3.41
CA GLU A 54 10.87 22.97 -3.26
C GLU A 54 10.55 21.47 -3.13
N ILE A 55 9.34 21.12 -2.72
CA ILE A 55 8.86 19.73 -2.67
C ILE A 55 8.29 19.33 -4.03
N VAL A 56 7.47 20.18 -4.65
CA VAL A 56 6.77 19.87 -5.90
C VAL A 56 7.72 19.91 -7.10
N GLN A 57 8.70 20.83 -7.13
CA GLN A 57 9.68 20.96 -8.22
C GLN A 57 10.56 19.73 -8.42
N ARG A 58 10.67 18.87 -7.41
CA ARG A 58 11.41 17.58 -7.53
C ARG A 58 10.61 16.49 -8.22
N LEU A 59 9.34 16.73 -8.51
CA LEU A 59 8.49 15.80 -9.22
C LEU A 59 8.77 15.87 -10.72
N THR A 60 8.94 14.71 -11.33
CA THR A 60 9.01 14.58 -12.78
C THR A 60 7.61 14.36 -13.36
N PRO A 61 7.39 14.54 -14.67
CA PRO A 61 6.11 14.20 -15.31
C PRO A 61 5.64 12.78 -15.03
N LYS A 62 6.60 11.82 -14.86
CA LYS A 62 6.30 10.42 -14.47
C LYS A 62 5.78 10.29 -13.04
N ASP A 63 6.01 11.28 -12.20
CA ASP A 63 5.58 11.28 -10.80
C ASP A 63 4.21 11.95 -10.59
N SER A 64 3.64 12.57 -11.63
CA SER A 64 2.36 13.29 -11.56
C SER A 64 1.19 12.41 -11.09
N THR A 65 1.25 11.11 -11.35
CA THR A 65 0.24 10.11 -10.94
C THR A 65 0.65 9.28 -9.72
N LYS A 66 1.85 9.51 -9.18
CA LYS A 66 2.37 8.86 -7.97
C LYS A 66 2.11 9.72 -6.75
N PHE A 67 2.53 9.22 -5.59
CA PHE A 67 2.46 9.97 -4.32
C PHE A 67 1.05 10.44 -3.98
N ARG A 68 0.12 9.49 -4.00
CA ARG A 68 -1.28 9.72 -3.70
C ARG A 68 -1.64 9.25 -2.30
N ARG A 69 -2.42 10.06 -1.59
CA ARG A 69 -3.09 9.65 -0.37
C ARG A 69 -4.40 8.94 -0.73
N LEU A 70 -4.65 7.78 -0.13
CA LEU A 70 -5.91 7.09 -0.31
C LEU A 70 -7.07 7.87 0.32
N ASP A 71 -8.27 7.57 -0.12
CA ASP A 71 -9.53 8.07 0.43
C ASP A 71 -10.22 6.91 1.15
N ARG A 72 -10.43 7.05 2.47
CA ARG A 72 -11.06 5.99 3.27
C ARG A 72 -12.49 5.70 2.86
N GLY A 73 -13.20 6.67 2.27
CA GLY A 73 -14.57 6.52 1.79
C GLY A 73 -14.71 5.87 0.41
N LYS A 74 -13.58 5.52 -0.24
CA LYS A 74 -13.58 4.97 -1.60
C LYS A 74 -12.88 3.64 -1.71
N PRO A 75 -13.15 2.86 -2.78
CA PRO A 75 -12.32 1.72 -3.15
C PRO A 75 -10.86 2.15 -3.38
N SER A 76 -9.92 1.27 -3.07
CA SER A 76 -8.51 1.55 -3.29
C SER A 76 -8.18 1.68 -4.76
N LEU A 77 -7.15 2.46 -5.03
CA LEU A 77 -6.47 2.46 -6.31
C LEU A 77 -5.72 1.15 -6.53
N THR A 78 -5.40 0.87 -7.79
CA THR A 78 -4.52 -0.23 -8.14
C THR A 78 -3.17 -0.11 -7.42
N LEU A 79 -2.81 -1.13 -6.68
CA LEU A 79 -1.47 -1.26 -6.09
C LEU A 79 -0.47 -1.59 -7.19
N ARG A 80 0.52 -0.71 -7.39
CA ARG A 80 1.52 -0.87 -8.45
C ARG A 80 2.88 -1.21 -7.86
N CYS A 81 3.61 -2.07 -8.56
CA CYS A 81 4.98 -2.37 -8.21
C CYS A 81 5.85 -1.10 -8.26
N GLY A 82 6.58 -0.84 -7.18
CA GLY A 82 7.46 0.35 -7.08
C GLY A 82 6.77 1.65 -6.68
N GLU A 83 5.45 1.66 -6.55
CA GLU A 83 4.67 2.78 -6.03
C GLU A 83 4.22 2.51 -4.59
N THR A 84 4.36 3.49 -3.72
CA THR A 84 3.83 3.40 -2.35
C THR A 84 2.77 4.47 -2.16
N LEU A 85 1.54 4.02 -1.95
CA LEU A 85 0.43 4.89 -1.62
C LEU A 85 0.55 5.38 -0.17
N TYR A 86 -0.05 6.53 0.11
CA TYR A 86 -0.09 7.10 1.45
C TYR A 86 -1.32 6.62 2.21
N HIS A 87 -1.15 6.39 3.49
CA HIS A 87 -2.25 6.06 4.39
C HIS A 87 -3.32 7.18 4.37
N PRO A 88 -4.62 6.85 4.37
CA PRO A 88 -5.67 7.86 4.19
C PRO A 88 -5.65 8.94 5.28
N VAL A 89 -5.32 8.60 6.51
CA VAL A 89 -5.38 9.51 7.67
C VAL A 89 -3.97 9.89 8.17
N GLU A 90 -3.09 8.92 8.34
CA GLU A 90 -1.77 9.15 8.93
C GLU A 90 -0.74 9.63 7.89
N ASN A 91 0.25 10.43 8.34
CA ASN A 91 1.31 10.95 7.47
C ASN A 91 2.41 9.91 7.26
N ARG A 92 2.04 8.77 6.68
CA ARG A 92 2.94 7.65 6.40
C ARG A 92 2.56 6.90 5.13
N TYR A 93 3.43 6.02 4.71
CA TYR A 93 3.12 5.04 3.69
C TYR A 93 2.14 3.98 4.21
N LEU A 94 1.44 3.31 3.29
CA LEU A 94 0.81 2.04 3.63
C LEU A 94 1.87 1.04 4.07
N THR A 95 1.54 0.24 5.06
CA THR A 95 2.33 -0.94 5.42
C THR A 95 2.03 -2.09 4.45
N PRO A 96 2.90 -3.12 4.36
CA PRO A 96 2.58 -4.31 3.58
C PRO A 96 1.29 -5.00 4.02
N ARG A 97 0.98 -4.99 5.32
CA ARG A 97 -0.28 -5.56 5.85
C ARG A 97 -1.52 -4.83 5.36
N GLU A 98 -1.51 -3.51 5.38
CA GLU A 98 -2.60 -2.69 4.87
C GLU A 98 -2.81 -2.91 3.37
N ALA A 99 -1.73 -2.93 2.61
CA ALA A 99 -1.78 -3.25 1.19
C ALA A 99 -2.32 -4.67 0.92
N ALA A 100 -1.93 -5.64 1.74
CA ALA A 100 -2.41 -7.02 1.65
C ALA A 100 -3.92 -7.11 1.94
N ARG A 101 -4.41 -6.44 2.99
CA ARG A 101 -5.86 -6.38 3.29
C ARG A 101 -6.65 -5.74 2.16
N ILE A 102 -6.14 -4.66 1.57
CA ILE A 102 -6.76 -4.01 0.39
C ILE A 102 -6.91 -5.01 -0.78
N GLN A 103 -5.97 -5.93 -0.94
CA GLN A 103 -6.05 -7.01 -1.93
C GLN A 103 -6.88 -8.22 -1.47
N GLY A 104 -7.37 -8.22 -0.24
CA GLY A 104 -8.19 -9.30 0.32
C GLY A 104 -7.40 -10.50 0.85
N PHE A 105 -6.12 -10.32 1.17
CA PHE A 105 -5.35 -11.33 1.90
C PHE A 105 -5.77 -11.36 3.37
N PRO A 106 -5.92 -12.55 3.97
CA PRO A 106 -6.18 -12.67 5.40
C PRO A 106 -4.93 -12.30 6.22
N ASP A 107 -5.11 -11.86 7.46
CA ASP A 107 -3.99 -11.49 8.33
C ASP A 107 -3.08 -12.65 8.71
N SER A 108 -3.58 -13.88 8.62
CA SER A 108 -2.78 -15.10 8.78
C SER A 108 -1.75 -15.33 7.67
N TYR A 109 -1.91 -14.67 6.52
CA TYR A 109 -0.93 -14.79 5.43
C TYR A 109 0.25 -13.85 5.69
N VAL A 110 1.45 -14.39 5.83
CA VAL A 110 2.67 -13.64 6.16
C VAL A 110 3.57 -13.54 4.93
N PHE A 111 3.89 -12.30 4.55
CA PHE A 111 4.90 -12.03 3.53
C PHE A 111 6.30 -12.01 4.17
N THR A 112 7.28 -12.64 3.53
CA THR A 112 8.64 -12.76 4.06
C THR A 112 9.63 -11.86 3.32
N GLY A 113 10.80 -11.63 3.92
CA GLY A 113 11.84 -10.78 3.35
C GLY A 113 11.73 -9.32 3.75
N PRO A 114 12.51 -8.43 3.14
CA PRO A 114 12.55 -7.00 3.52
C PRO A 114 11.23 -6.31 3.21
N ILE A 115 10.83 -5.36 4.05
CA ILE A 115 9.58 -4.61 3.87
C ILE A 115 9.62 -3.82 2.57
N ARG A 116 10.70 -3.07 2.33
CA ARG A 116 10.94 -2.31 1.10
C ARG A 116 12.43 -2.18 0.83
N ARG A 117 12.84 -2.34 -0.42
CA ARG A 117 14.18 -1.94 -0.87
C ARG A 117 14.09 -0.76 -1.82
N ARG A 118 14.93 0.26 -1.56
CA ARG A 118 14.96 1.49 -2.36
C ARG A 118 15.80 1.36 -3.63
N THR A 119 16.82 0.52 -3.65
CA THR A 119 17.82 0.44 -4.77
C THR A 119 18.38 -0.98 -4.90
N GLY A 120 18.83 -1.30 -6.12
CA GLY A 120 19.60 -2.50 -6.44
C GLY A 120 18.79 -3.65 -7.05
N VAL A 121 19.50 -4.60 -7.65
CA VAL A 121 18.95 -5.87 -8.10
C VAL A 121 18.53 -6.65 -6.84
N VAL A 122 17.27 -7.01 -6.77
CA VAL A 122 16.71 -7.70 -5.61
C VAL A 122 16.55 -9.16 -5.99
N PRO A 123 17.34 -10.09 -5.43
CA PRO A 123 17.17 -11.52 -5.69
C PRO A 123 15.80 -12.01 -5.22
N ASN A 124 15.24 -11.34 -4.17
CA ASN A 124 13.90 -11.62 -3.66
C ASN A 124 13.07 -10.34 -3.66
N LEU A 125 11.81 -10.43 -4.06
CA LEU A 125 10.89 -9.31 -4.01
C LEU A 125 10.68 -8.85 -2.56
N ASP A 126 10.72 -7.54 -2.32
CA ASP A 126 10.29 -6.99 -1.04
C ASP A 126 8.77 -7.19 -0.83
N GLN A 127 8.32 -7.08 0.43
CA GLN A 127 6.94 -7.37 0.80
C GLN A 127 5.92 -6.52 0.02
N HIS A 128 6.20 -5.22 -0.19
CA HIS A 128 5.31 -4.36 -0.98
C HIS A 128 5.17 -4.83 -2.43
N ARG A 129 6.28 -5.26 -3.04
CA ARG A 129 6.27 -5.79 -4.40
C ARG A 129 5.58 -7.14 -4.49
N GLN A 130 5.75 -8.00 -3.48
CA GLN A 130 5.03 -9.27 -3.41
C GLN A 130 3.52 -9.03 -3.40
N VAL A 131 3.03 -8.13 -2.56
CA VAL A 131 1.61 -7.76 -2.52
C VAL A 131 1.16 -7.17 -3.86
N ALA A 132 1.89 -6.20 -4.41
CA ALA A 132 1.49 -5.53 -5.64
C ALA A 132 1.46 -6.44 -6.88
N ASN A 133 2.27 -7.50 -6.90
CA ASN A 133 2.32 -8.47 -7.98
C ASN A 133 1.37 -9.68 -7.78
N ALA A 134 0.78 -9.80 -6.61
CA ALA A 134 -0.10 -10.91 -6.31
C ALA A 134 -1.46 -10.76 -6.99
N VAL A 135 -2.07 -11.88 -7.34
CA VAL A 135 -3.48 -11.93 -7.71
C VAL A 135 -4.32 -11.83 -6.43
N PRO A 136 -5.27 -10.89 -6.34
CA PRO A 136 -6.15 -10.80 -5.18
C PRO A 136 -6.88 -12.11 -4.90
N PRO A 137 -6.81 -12.66 -3.68
CA PRO A 137 -7.45 -13.93 -3.34
C PRO A 137 -8.95 -14.02 -3.69
N PRO A 138 -9.75 -12.96 -3.49
CA PRO A 138 -11.16 -12.99 -3.93
C PRO A 138 -11.33 -13.17 -5.44
N LEU A 139 -10.48 -12.51 -6.24
CA LEU A 139 -10.50 -12.66 -7.69
C LEU A 139 -10.09 -14.08 -8.12
N ALA A 140 -8.99 -14.60 -7.56
CA ALA A 140 -8.54 -15.97 -7.82
C ALA A 140 -9.63 -16.99 -7.50
N ARG A 141 -10.33 -16.82 -6.38
CA ARG A 141 -11.46 -17.67 -5.97
C ARG A 141 -12.60 -17.60 -6.98
N ALA A 142 -13.01 -16.41 -7.41
CA ALA A 142 -14.09 -16.24 -8.37
C ALA A 142 -13.78 -16.92 -9.72
N VAL A 143 -12.55 -16.75 -10.21
CA VAL A 143 -12.08 -17.41 -11.44
C VAL A 143 -12.08 -18.92 -11.28
N ALA A 144 -11.54 -19.45 -10.18
CA ALA A 144 -11.52 -20.89 -9.93
C ALA A 144 -12.93 -21.51 -9.84
N GLN A 145 -13.86 -20.81 -9.19
CA GLN A 145 -15.26 -21.23 -9.12
C GLN A 145 -15.92 -21.25 -10.50
N SER A 146 -15.69 -20.23 -11.33
CA SER A 146 -16.20 -20.18 -12.69
C SER A 146 -15.68 -21.35 -13.53
N LEU A 147 -14.37 -21.61 -13.47
CA LEU A 147 -13.75 -22.73 -14.18
C LEU A 147 -14.32 -24.07 -13.73
N ARG A 148 -14.45 -24.29 -12.40
CA ARG A 148 -15.03 -25.52 -11.86
C ARG A 148 -16.44 -25.73 -12.39
N THR A 149 -17.28 -24.73 -12.40
CA THR A 149 -18.64 -24.80 -12.92
C THR A 149 -18.65 -25.13 -14.42
N SER A 150 -17.79 -24.48 -15.20
CA SER A 150 -17.71 -24.69 -16.66
C SER A 150 -17.17 -26.08 -17.05
N LEU A 151 -16.33 -26.66 -16.21
CA LEU A 151 -15.73 -27.99 -16.45
C LEU A 151 -16.53 -29.13 -15.80
N CYS A 152 -17.66 -28.83 -15.18
CA CYS A 152 -18.52 -29.80 -14.46
C CYS A 152 -17.75 -30.62 -13.40
N LEU A 153 -16.77 -30.02 -12.70
CA LEU A 153 -15.94 -30.63 -11.67
C LEU A 153 -16.51 -30.41 -10.25
#